data_f877856a2990d12c31b41c778ceb2099
#
_entry.id   f877856a2990d12c31b41c778ceb2099
#
_cell.length_a   1.000
_cell.length_b   1.000
_cell.length_c   1.000
_cell.angle_alpha   90.00
_cell.angle_beta   90.00
_cell.angle_gamma   90.00
#
_symmetry.space_group_name_H-M   'P 1'
#
loop_
_entity.id
_entity.type
_entity.pdbx_description
1 polymer ?
#
loop_
_entity_poly.entity_id
_entity_poly.type
_entity_poly.pdbx_seq_one_letter_code
_entity_poly.pdbx_strand_id
1 'polypeptide(L)'
;MKIRALFQFAFAFLCLAALGCDAGVDGRYPISGTVQLGGEPLATGQISFQPTAGTALSSSAAQVIKGKFEIPASKGLVPGEYSVVLIATEPSGQKLQASDGEGGTIEYDEMVSFVPEDWGRLSQQKVTIEPKKNVFDFDVPRADAPVEEPEASGRPGGDA
;
A
#
# COMPACT_ATOMS: atom_id res chain seq x y z
N MET A 1 8.48 55.96 15.40
CA MET A 1 8.19 55.37 14.06
C MET A 1 9.24 54.33 13.60
N LYS A 2 10.08 53.80 14.50
CA LYS A 2 11.17 52.83 14.18
C LYS A 2 10.91 51.39 14.69
N ILE A 3 9.91 51.17 15.52
CA ILE A 3 9.60 49.84 16.13
C ILE A 3 8.74 48.97 15.24
N ARG A 4 7.91 49.55 14.36
CA ARG A 4 7.04 48.81 13.43
C ARG A 4 7.83 48.13 12.29
N ALA A 5 8.94 48.69 11.88
CA ALA A 5 9.76 48.09 10.83
C ALA A 5 10.55 46.87 11.27
N LEU A 6 10.91 46.77 12.54
CA LEU A 6 11.63 45.61 13.08
C LEU A 6 10.71 44.37 13.20
N PHE A 7 9.42 44.56 13.47
CA PHE A 7 8.46 43.46 13.58
C PHE A 7 8.08 42.85 12.23
N GLN A 8 8.10 43.64 11.16
CA GLN A 8 7.83 43.14 9.80
C GLN A 8 8.99 42.32 9.24
N PHE A 9 10.23 42.62 9.59
CA PHE A 9 11.39 41.82 9.18
C PHE A 9 11.52 40.50 9.93
N ALA A 10 11.10 40.44 11.19
CA ALA A 10 11.12 39.20 11.97
C ALA A 10 10.07 38.18 11.50
N PHE A 11 8.92 38.64 10.99
CA PHE A 11 7.86 37.75 10.47
C PHE A 11 8.18 37.17 9.08
N ALA A 12 8.94 37.90 8.27
CA ALA A 12 9.35 37.41 6.93
C ALA A 12 10.44 36.32 7.00
N PHE A 13 11.21 36.28 8.08
CA PHE A 13 12.28 35.27 8.25
C PHE A 13 11.79 33.93 8.80
N LEU A 14 10.61 33.89 9.42
CA LEU A 14 10.04 32.68 10.02
C LEU A 14 9.35 31.76 8.99
N CYS A 15 9.05 32.22 7.79
CA CYS A 15 8.40 31.43 6.73
C CYS A 15 9.38 30.60 5.87
N LEU A 16 10.69 30.71 6.05
CA LEU A 16 11.68 30.01 5.21
C LEU A 16 12.16 28.66 5.81
N ALA A 17 11.69 28.27 6.98
CA ALA A 17 12.15 27.06 7.68
C ALA A 17 11.34 25.78 7.38
N ALA A 18 10.41 25.79 6.41
CA ALA A 18 9.56 24.66 6.10
C ALA A 18 9.91 23.92 4.80
N LEU A 19 11.10 24.11 4.26
CA LEU A 19 11.67 23.20 3.25
C LEU A 19 12.32 22.04 4.03
N GLY A 20 11.48 21.20 4.64
CA GLY A 20 11.91 19.92 5.18
C GLY A 20 12.56 19.14 4.05
N CYS A 21 13.86 18.95 4.12
CA CYS A 21 14.55 17.97 3.30
C CYS A 21 13.92 16.62 3.63
N ASP A 22 13.11 16.07 2.74
CA ASP A 22 12.78 14.65 2.71
C ASP A 22 14.07 13.88 2.33
N ALA A 23 15.04 13.93 3.23
CA ALA A 23 16.29 13.22 3.05
C ALA A 23 15.97 11.72 3.15
N GLY A 24 16.16 11.01 2.06
CA GLY A 24 16.10 9.55 2.07
C GLY A 24 17.09 8.98 3.09
N VAL A 25 16.82 7.78 3.59
CA VAL A 25 17.72 7.03 4.46
C VAL A 25 18.39 5.96 3.60
N ASP A 26 19.71 5.94 3.56
CA ASP A 26 20.50 4.98 2.77
C ASP A 26 20.09 4.89 1.29
N GLY A 27 19.78 6.04 0.68
CA GLY A 27 19.30 6.12 -0.71
C GLY A 27 17.86 5.64 -0.92
N ARG A 28 17.12 5.38 0.17
CA ARG A 28 15.71 4.98 0.16
C ARG A 28 14.83 6.18 0.46
N TYR A 29 13.74 6.30 -0.23
CA TYR A 29 12.81 7.42 -0.12
C TYR A 29 11.46 6.96 0.40
N PRO A 30 10.78 7.78 1.22
CA PRO A 30 9.47 7.44 1.76
C PRO A 30 8.41 7.46 0.68
N ILE A 31 7.39 6.63 0.88
CA ILE A 31 6.23 6.51 -0.02
C ILE A 31 4.97 6.62 0.83
N SER A 32 4.02 7.38 0.37
CA SER A 32 2.72 7.50 1.03
C SER A 32 1.63 7.70 -0.02
N GLY A 33 0.38 7.56 0.39
CA GLY A 33 -0.70 7.86 -0.53
C GLY A 33 -2.04 7.30 -0.13
N THR A 34 -2.95 7.26 -1.12
CA THR A 34 -4.31 6.76 -0.93
C THR A 34 -4.62 5.62 -1.89
N VAL A 35 -5.55 4.76 -1.46
CA VAL A 35 -6.09 3.66 -2.29
C VAL A 35 -7.60 3.69 -2.17
N GLN A 36 -8.27 3.79 -3.31
CA GLN A 36 -9.71 3.62 -3.45
C GLN A 36 -9.99 2.33 -4.22
N LEU A 37 -11.06 1.64 -3.89
CA LEU A 37 -11.57 0.48 -4.61
C LEU A 37 -13.02 0.77 -5.02
N GLY A 38 -13.25 0.89 -6.33
CA GLY A 38 -14.56 1.27 -6.85
C GLY A 38 -15.01 2.67 -6.43
N GLY A 39 -14.06 3.62 -6.26
CA GLY A 39 -14.35 5.00 -5.86
C GLY A 39 -14.52 5.21 -4.35
N GLU A 40 -14.43 4.14 -3.53
CA GLU A 40 -14.50 4.23 -2.08
C GLU A 40 -13.13 3.96 -1.44
N PRO A 41 -12.76 4.64 -0.32
CA PRO A 41 -11.53 4.36 0.38
C PRO A 41 -11.45 2.89 0.81
N LEU A 42 -10.41 2.18 0.40
CA LEU A 42 -10.20 0.77 0.75
C LEU A 42 -10.14 0.62 2.28
N ALA A 43 -11.06 -0.15 2.85
CA ALA A 43 -11.17 -0.29 4.30
C ALA A 43 -9.88 -0.85 4.91
N THR A 44 -9.41 -1.98 4.38
CA THR A 44 -8.16 -2.63 4.78
C THR A 44 -7.59 -3.43 3.62
N GLY A 45 -6.27 -3.53 3.54
CA GLY A 45 -5.56 -4.27 2.51
C GLY A 45 -4.05 -4.15 2.67
N GLN A 46 -3.32 -4.66 1.71
CA GLN A 46 -1.87 -4.54 1.62
C GLN A 46 -1.50 -4.05 0.23
N ILE A 47 -0.71 -2.99 0.17
CA ILE A 47 -0.07 -2.54 -1.07
C ILE A 47 1.41 -2.89 -1.02
N SER A 48 1.94 -3.43 -2.12
CA SER A 48 3.35 -3.75 -2.24
C SER A 48 3.92 -3.20 -3.54
N PHE A 49 5.18 -2.80 -3.48
CA PHE A 49 5.97 -2.29 -4.59
C PHE A 49 7.07 -3.31 -4.88
N GLN A 50 7.01 -3.95 -6.03
CA GLN A 50 7.93 -4.99 -6.45
C GLN A 50 8.81 -4.46 -7.59
N PRO A 51 10.15 -4.65 -7.54
CA PRO A 51 11.00 -4.20 -8.63
C PRO A 51 10.62 -4.90 -9.93
N THR A 52 10.61 -4.15 -11.02
CA THR A 52 10.45 -4.75 -12.35
C THR A 52 11.64 -5.64 -12.70
N ALA A 53 11.42 -6.68 -13.51
CA ALA A 53 12.43 -7.68 -13.83
C ALA A 53 13.75 -7.05 -14.35
N GLY A 54 14.88 -7.56 -13.87
CA GLY A 54 16.22 -7.12 -14.27
C GLY A 54 16.85 -6.06 -13.36
N THR A 55 16.19 -5.64 -12.29
CA THR A 55 16.74 -4.70 -11.31
C THR A 55 17.06 -5.42 -9.99
N ALA A 56 18.25 -5.17 -9.42
CA ALA A 56 18.65 -5.69 -8.10
C ALA A 56 18.05 -4.86 -6.96
N LEU A 57 16.82 -4.38 -7.12
CA LEU A 57 16.14 -3.53 -6.17
C LEU A 57 15.35 -4.38 -5.16
N SER A 58 15.14 -3.85 -3.98
CA SER A 58 14.33 -4.50 -2.95
C SER A 58 12.86 -4.09 -3.07
N SER A 59 11.95 -5.00 -2.72
CA SER A 59 10.52 -4.71 -2.57
C SER A 59 10.22 -4.05 -1.23
N SER A 60 9.10 -3.36 -1.15
CA SER A 60 8.54 -2.84 0.10
C SER A 60 7.01 -2.95 0.08
N ALA A 61 6.40 -3.03 1.26
CA ALA A 61 4.95 -3.12 1.40
C ALA A 61 4.46 -2.33 2.61
N ALA A 62 3.19 -1.93 2.55
CA ALA A 62 2.48 -1.28 3.63
C ALA A 62 1.06 -1.81 3.76
N GLN A 63 0.51 -1.72 4.97
CA GLN A 63 -0.92 -1.89 5.21
C GLN A 63 -1.66 -0.66 4.68
N VAL A 64 -2.77 -0.90 4.00
CA VAL A 64 -3.77 0.12 3.70
C VAL A 64 -4.81 0.08 4.79
N ILE A 65 -5.07 1.22 5.43
CA ILE A 65 -6.08 1.36 6.48
C ILE A 65 -6.91 2.60 6.17
N LYS A 66 -8.21 2.42 5.99
CA LYS A 66 -9.14 3.50 5.65
C LYS A 66 -8.65 4.32 4.44
N GLY A 67 -8.22 3.63 3.42
CA GLY A 67 -7.75 4.20 2.17
C GLY A 67 -6.38 4.86 2.23
N LYS A 68 -5.59 4.71 3.30
CA LYS A 68 -4.29 5.36 3.43
C LYS A 68 -3.18 4.34 3.67
N PHE A 69 -1.99 4.62 3.11
CA PHE A 69 -0.79 3.84 3.36
C PHE A 69 0.43 4.74 3.51
N GLU A 70 1.44 4.24 4.22
CA GLU A 70 2.71 4.93 4.41
C GLU A 70 3.84 3.92 4.56
N ILE A 71 4.95 4.18 3.87
CA ILE A 71 6.22 3.48 3.97
C ILE A 71 7.27 4.53 4.38
N PRO A 72 7.80 4.49 5.61
CA PRO A 72 8.81 5.44 6.06
C PRO A 72 10.12 5.25 5.28
N ALA A 73 10.97 6.27 5.23
CA ALA A 73 12.23 6.24 4.50
C ALA A 73 13.12 5.04 4.87
N SER A 74 13.14 4.61 6.14
CA SER A 74 13.91 3.44 6.60
C SER A 74 13.48 2.11 5.97
N LYS A 75 12.23 2.03 5.50
CA LYS A 75 11.64 0.89 4.76
C LYS A 75 11.30 1.27 3.31
N GLY A 76 11.65 2.49 2.91
CA GLY A 76 11.38 3.03 1.60
C GLY A 76 12.11 2.32 0.48
N LEU A 77 11.98 2.83 -0.72
CA LEU A 77 12.57 2.25 -1.93
C LEU A 77 13.64 3.18 -2.49
N VAL A 78 14.62 2.59 -3.18
CA VAL A 78 15.57 3.34 -3.98
C VAL A 78 14.91 3.78 -5.29
N PRO A 79 15.39 4.84 -5.96
CA PRO A 79 14.85 5.29 -7.24
C PRO A 79 14.85 4.18 -8.29
N GLY A 80 13.75 4.05 -9.03
CA GLY A 80 13.58 3.03 -10.05
C GLY A 80 12.12 2.74 -10.39
N GLU A 81 11.88 1.83 -11.31
CA GLU A 81 10.53 1.39 -11.72
C GLU A 81 10.09 0.19 -10.90
N TYR A 82 8.87 0.25 -10.41
CA TYR A 82 8.26 -0.79 -9.57
C TYR A 82 6.86 -1.13 -10.08
N SER A 83 6.52 -2.41 -9.99
CA SER A 83 5.15 -2.89 -10.15
C SER A 83 4.41 -2.74 -8.82
N VAL A 84 3.16 -2.28 -8.87
CA VAL A 84 2.30 -2.10 -7.70
C VAL A 84 1.35 -3.27 -7.61
N VAL A 85 1.33 -3.97 -6.49
CA VAL A 85 0.42 -5.09 -6.23
C VAL A 85 -0.46 -4.74 -5.04
N LEU A 86 -1.76 -4.84 -5.22
CA LEU A 86 -2.76 -4.65 -4.18
C LEU A 86 -3.38 -6.00 -3.81
N ILE A 87 -3.44 -6.30 -2.52
CA ILE A 87 -4.15 -7.46 -1.97
C ILE A 87 -5.15 -6.95 -0.94
N ALA A 88 -6.41 -7.26 -1.14
CA ALA A 88 -7.48 -6.92 -0.22
C ALA A 88 -8.59 -7.95 -0.29
N THR A 89 -9.17 -8.27 0.85
CA THR A 89 -10.35 -9.14 0.96
C THR A 89 -11.42 -8.47 1.79
N GLU A 90 -12.67 -8.76 1.46
CA GLU A 90 -13.84 -8.26 2.15
C GLU A 90 -14.79 -9.44 2.44
N PRO A 91 -15.67 -9.35 3.48
CA PRO A 91 -16.71 -10.36 3.67
C PRO A 91 -17.62 -10.44 2.46
N SER A 92 -17.87 -11.65 1.94
CA SER A 92 -18.83 -11.88 0.84
C SER A 92 -20.29 -11.70 1.26
N GLY A 93 -20.54 -11.65 2.56
CA GLY A 93 -21.87 -11.71 3.16
C GLY A 93 -22.36 -13.15 3.41
N GLN A 94 -21.59 -14.15 3.00
CA GLN A 94 -21.87 -15.56 3.30
C GLN A 94 -21.12 -16.01 4.54
N LYS A 95 -21.70 -17.01 5.24
CA LYS A 95 -21.08 -17.66 6.38
C LYS A 95 -20.65 -19.08 5.98
N LEU A 96 -19.44 -19.41 6.35
CA LEU A 96 -18.89 -20.75 6.21
C LEU A 96 -18.81 -21.42 7.57
N GLN A 97 -18.84 -22.74 7.59
CA GLN A 97 -18.72 -23.55 8.80
C GLN A 97 -17.48 -24.43 8.71
N ALA A 98 -16.75 -24.50 9.82
CA ALA A 98 -15.63 -25.41 9.98
C ALA A 98 -15.74 -26.16 11.29
N SER A 99 -15.17 -27.39 11.37
CA SER A 99 -15.04 -28.10 12.63
C SER A 99 -14.05 -27.35 13.54
N ASP A 100 -14.40 -27.25 14.82
CA ASP A 100 -13.51 -26.72 15.87
C ASP A 100 -12.42 -27.71 16.31
N GLY A 101 -12.44 -28.93 15.79
CA GLY A 101 -11.52 -30.02 16.16
C GLY A 101 -11.90 -30.77 17.44
N GLU A 102 -12.91 -30.30 18.18
CA GLU A 102 -13.42 -30.93 19.44
C GLU A 102 -14.82 -31.53 19.28
N GLY A 103 -15.31 -31.62 18.04
CA GLY A 103 -16.62 -32.15 17.67
C GLY A 103 -17.72 -31.08 17.58
N GLY A 104 -17.39 -29.82 17.73
CA GLY A 104 -18.25 -28.68 17.48
C GLY A 104 -18.03 -28.07 16.08
N THR A 105 -18.78 -27.01 15.83
CA THR A 105 -18.71 -26.24 14.58
C THR A 105 -18.55 -24.76 14.90
N ILE A 106 -17.61 -24.10 14.25
CA ILE A 106 -17.45 -22.64 14.25
C ILE A 106 -17.95 -22.07 12.95
N GLU A 107 -18.54 -20.89 13.03
CA GLU A 107 -19.01 -20.12 11.88
C GLU A 107 -18.09 -18.90 11.67
N TYR A 108 -17.72 -18.64 10.44
CA TYR A 108 -16.88 -17.49 10.08
C TYR A 108 -17.36 -16.87 8.76
N ASP A 109 -17.00 -15.60 8.55
CA ASP A 109 -17.31 -14.89 7.31
C ASP A 109 -16.45 -15.43 6.16
N GLU A 110 -17.08 -15.72 5.02
CA GLU A 110 -16.34 -15.95 3.79
C GLU A 110 -15.69 -14.64 3.35
N MET A 111 -14.38 -14.68 3.11
CA MET A 111 -13.60 -13.54 2.65
C MET A 111 -13.29 -13.69 1.17
N VAL A 112 -13.61 -12.67 0.37
CA VAL A 112 -13.42 -12.65 -1.09
C VAL A 112 -12.68 -11.41 -1.53
N SER A 113 -11.98 -11.48 -2.64
CA SER A 113 -11.30 -10.33 -3.24
C SER A 113 -12.15 -9.75 -4.37
N PHE A 114 -12.23 -8.42 -4.44
CA PHE A 114 -12.78 -7.66 -5.55
C PHE A 114 -11.71 -6.80 -6.24
N VAL A 115 -10.45 -7.05 -5.94
CA VAL A 115 -9.31 -6.42 -6.62
C VAL A 115 -9.12 -7.11 -7.96
N PRO A 116 -9.15 -6.40 -9.10
CA PRO A 116 -8.93 -7.00 -10.42
C PRO A 116 -7.53 -7.64 -10.52
N GLU A 117 -7.39 -8.67 -11.34
CA GLU A 117 -6.13 -9.40 -11.51
C GLU A 117 -4.96 -8.50 -11.94
N ASP A 118 -5.23 -7.49 -12.78
CA ASP A 118 -4.25 -6.53 -13.26
C ASP A 118 -3.79 -5.50 -12.21
N TRP A 119 -4.37 -5.53 -11.01
CA TRP A 119 -3.94 -4.84 -9.80
C TRP A 119 -3.46 -5.81 -8.71
N GLY A 120 -3.84 -7.08 -8.80
CA GLY A 120 -3.48 -8.16 -7.91
C GLY A 120 -2.10 -8.75 -8.20
N ARG A 121 -1.94 -10.05 -8.03
CA ARG A 121 -0.65 -10.77 -8.19
C ARG A 121 -0.07 -10.70 -9.60
N LEU A 122 -0.92 -10.54 -10.61
CA LEU A 122 -0.53 -10.37 -12.01
C LEU A 122 -0.49 -8.89 -12.41
N SER A 123 -0.30 -8.00 -11.46
CA SER A 123 -0.37 -6.57 -11.68
C SER A 123 0.54 -6.09 -12.81
N GLN A 124 -0.04 -5.26 -13.67
CA GLN A 124 0.66 -4.54 -14.73
C GLN A 124 0.84 -3.06 -14.39
N GLN A 125 0.39 -2.65 -13.19
CA GLN A 125 0.49 -1.26 -12.73
C GLN A 125 1.94 -0.94 -12.37
N LYS A 126 2.44 0.17 -12.88
CA LYS A 126 3.83 0.58 -12.68
C LYS A 126 3.91 2.00 -12.14
N VAL A 127 4.88 2.23 -11.29
CA VAL A 127 5.24 3.55 -10.77
C VAL A 127 6.75 3.74 -10.82
N THR A 128 7.16 5.00 -10.91
CA THR A 128 8.58 5.38 -10.80
C THR A 128 8.80 6.03 -9.44
N ILE A 129 9.73 5.48 -8.67
CA ILE A 129 10.21 6.07 -7.43
C ILE A 129 11.31 7.07 -7.78
N GLU A 130 11.14 8.30 -7.35
CA GLU A 130 12.09 9.39 -7.54
C GLU A 130 12.90 9.64 -6.26
N PRO A 131 14.08 10.32 -6.33
CA PRO A 131 14.91 10.64 -5.18
C PRO A 131 14.31 11.78 -4.34
N LYS A 132 13.06 11.61 -3.90
CA LYS A 132 12.28 12.53 -3.07
C LYS A 132 11.18 11.75 -2.34
N LYS A 133 10.38 12.42 -1.51
CA LYS A 133 9.12 11.86 -1.02
C LYS A 133 8.20 11.57 -2.21
N ASN A 134 7.71 10.33 -2.28
CA ASN A 134 6.79 9.87 -3.32
C ASN A 134 5.37 9.81 -2.74
N VAL A 135 4.41 10.37 -3.45
CA VAL A 135 2.99 10.32 -3.08
C VAL A 135 2.20 9.79 -4.26
N PHE A 136 1.41 8.75 -4.02
CA PHE A 136 0.59 8.10 -5.04
C PHE A 136 -0.84 7.97 -4.58
N ASP A 137 -1.77 8.30 -5.49
CA ASP A 137 -3.19 8.10 -5.28
C ASP A 137 -3.67 7.07 -6.31
N PHE A 138 -4.13 5.91 -5.81
CA PHE A 138 -4.60 4.81 -6.63
C PHE A 138 -6.12 4.73 -6.59
N ASP A 139 -6.75 4.82 -7.75
CA ASP A 139 -8.16 4.55 -7.95
C ASP A 139 -8.29 3.21 -8.68
N VAL A 140 -8.53 2.17 -7.90
CA VAL A 140 -8.60 0.79 -8.38
C VAL A 140 -10.04 0.48 -8.73
N PRO A 141 -10.35 0.04 -9.96
CA PRO A 141 -11.70 -0.40 -10.30
C PRO A 141 -12.07 -1.61 -9.43
N ARG A 142 -13.35 -1.70 -9.03
CA ARG A 142 -13.85 -2.88 -8.34
C ARG A 142 -14.29 -3.92 -9.36
N ALA A 143 -13.90 -5.16 -9.20
CA ALA A 143 -14.37 -6.26 -10.03
C ALA A 143 -15.87 -6.49 -9.76
N ASP A 144 -16.63 -6.82 -10.81
CA ASP A 144 -18.10 -7.06 -10.74
C ASP A 144 -18.44 -8.34 -9.96
N ALA A 145 -17.49 -9.29 -9.90
CA ALA A 145 -17.59 -10.54 -9.15
C ALA A 145 -16.31 -10.79 -8.36
N PRO A 146 -16.36 -11.62 -7.30
CA PRO A 146 -15.16 -12.02 -6.58
C PRO A 146 -14.13 -12.64 -7.52
N VAL A 147 -12.87 -12.21 -7.36
CA VAL A 147 -11.73 -12.74 -8.10
C VAL A 147 -11.14 -13.88 -7.28
N GLU A 148 -11.07 -15.07 -7.86
CA GLU A 148 -10.37 -16.20 -7.23
C GLU A 148 -8.89 -15.90 -7.20
N GLU A 149 -8.32 -15.74 -6.01
CA GLU A 149 -6.88 -15.72 -5.90
C GLU A 149 -6.34 -17.12 -6.25
N PRO A 150 -5.35 -17.24 -7.16
CA PRO A 150 -4.72 -18.51 -7.43
C PRO A 150 -4.19 -19.06 -6.11
N GLU A 151 -4.69 -20.21 -5.69
CA GLU A 151 -4.26 -20.89 -4.48
C GLU A 151 -2.73 -20.97 -4.47
N ALA A 152 -2.12 -20.52 -3.38
CA ALA A 152 -0.68 -20.72 -3.17
C ALA A 152 -0.46 -22.22 -3.28
N SER A 153 0.13 -22.65 -4.41
CA SER A 153 0.36 -24.04 -4.79
C SER A 153 0.76 -24.85 -3.58
N GLY A 154 -0.07 -25.84 -3.25
CA GLY A 154 -0.04 -26.62 -2.03
C GLY A 154 1.38 -27.05 -1.65
N ARG A 155 1.67 -26.91 -0.38
CA ARG A 155 2.72 -27.70 0.25
C ARG A 155 2.49 -29.16 -0.13
N PRO A 156 3.41 -29.85 -0.78
CA PRO A 156 3.28 -31.28 -0.94
C PRO A 156 3.19 -31.89 0.47
N GLY A 157 2.07 -32.55 0.75
CA GLY A 157 1.90 -33.33 1.96
C GLY A 157 3.10 -34.27 2.07
N GLY A 158 3.87 -34.15 3.12
CA GLY A 158 4.88 -35.11 3.46
C GLY A 158 4.20 -36.38 3.94
N ASP A 159 4.09 -37.36 3.04
CA ASP A 159 3.86 -38.73 3.41
C ASP A 159 5.15 -39.29 4.03
N ALA A 160 5.09 -39.60 5.29
CA ALA A 160 6.11 -40.39 5.97
C ALA A 160 5.42 -41.56 6.71
#